data_7968af73471c234d3a625eedf2152bbb
#
_entry.id   7968af73471c234d3a625eedf2152bbb
#
_cell.length_a   1.000
_cell.length_b   1.000
_cell.length_c   1.000
_cell.angle_alpha   90.00
_cell.angle_beta   90.00
_cell.angle_gamma   90.00
#
_symmetry.space_group_name_H-M   'P 1'
#
loop_
_entity.id
_entity.type
_entity.pdbx_description
1 polymer ?
#
loop_
_entity_poly.entity_id
_entity_poly.type
_entity_poly.pdbx_seq_one_letter_code
_entity_poly.pdbx_strand_id
1 'polypeptide(L)'
;MGIVGGGISGLAAAWHLVEADPSLQVVVLDGSDRPGGKLRGGLVAGVPTDLGAESVLARRPEGVELAGAVGLADRIVHPAVGTASIWSRGALHPMPAGTLMGVPGTPAAALGVLDADEIARAESERDRSHPPVGSDLSVGEFVESRMGPAVVDRLVEPLLGGVYAGHARRLSLQAAVPALWAAALSGESISAVAERAASAAPAARGPVFAGISGGVFELARTLSSVLTSRGVRILSGTTVRAVERTGHGWRLVSGPVPAPEQTLVDAVILAVPGAPAARLLGDVSGQAGRLLGEIPYASMAIVTLALPRHGLPPLPGSGFLVPPVEGRGIKAATFSSNKWSWVQAQAPDLFLLRASVGREGEEALLQRSDAELVVAAAADLSAALGAPLPAPVDSHVQRWGGALPQYTVGHVERVARIRELVGAVEGLEVAGAAYDGVGVPACIGSGRAAAAATLTHLRSGAGAGRE
;
A
#
# COMPACT_ATOMS: atom_id res chain seq x y z
N MET A 1 8.50 -20.17 -17.54
CA MET A 1 8.44 -18.84 -16.90
C MET A 1 8.58 -18.94 -15.38
N GLY A 2 9.49 -18.17 -14.78
CA GLY A 2 9.68 -18.11 -13.32
C GLY A 2 9.24 -16.76 -12.74
N ILE A 3 8.42 -16.79 -11.68
CA ILE A 3 8.04 -15.59 -10.93
C ILE A 3 8.55 -15.75 -9.51
N VAL A 4 9.36 -14.83 -9.04
CA VAL A 4 9.92 -14.83 -7.70
C VAL A 4 9.12 -13.85 -6.85
N GLY A 5 8.33 -14.40 -5.90
CA GLY A 5 7.39 -13.67 -5.05
C GLY A 5 5.93 -13.91 -5.41
N GLY A 6 5.18 -14.52 -4.49
CA GLY A 6 3.76 -14.82 -4.59
C GLY A 6 2.85 -13.75 -3.97
N GLY A 7 3.33 -12.51 -3.84
CA GLY A 7 2.49 -11.37 -3.51
C GLY A 7 1.54 -11.01 -4.65
N ILE A 8 0.63 -10.03 -4.42
CA ILE A 8 -0.39 -9.69 -5.41
C ILE A 8 0.20 -9.28 -6.78
N SER A 9 1.40 -8.68 -6.82
CA SER A 9 2.08 -8.34 -8.09
C SER A 9 2.51 -9.59 -8.85
N GLY A 10 3.11 -10.58 -8.17
CA GLY A 10 3.53 -11.83 -8.81
C GLY A 10 2.35 -12.70 -9.24
N LEU A 11 1.30 -12.77 -8.41
CA LEU A 11 0.06 -13.48 -8.78
C LEU A 11 -0.64 -12.81 -9.97
N ALA A 12 -0.68 -11.47 -10.01
CA ALA A 12 -1.22 -10.74 -11.15
C ALA A 12 -0.37 -10.93 -12.42
N ALA A 13 0.95 -10.97 -12.29
CA ALA A 13 1.82 -11.31 -13.42
C ALA A 13 1.53 -12.72 -13.95
N ALA A 14 1.42 -13.71 -13.06
CA ALA A 14 1.05 -15.08 -13.44
C ALA A 14 -0.31 -15.12 -14.16
N TRP A 15 -1.30 -14.39 -13.63
CA TRP A 15 -2.61 -14.29 -14.26
C TRP A 15 -2.53 -13.77 -15.69
N HIS A 16 -1.88 -12.63 -15.90
CA HIS A 16 -1.78 -12.02 -17.22
C HIS A 16 -0.96 -12.85 -18.21
N LEU A 17 0.04 -13.62 -17.75
CA LEU A 17 0.79 -14.56 -18.59
C LEU A 17 -0.12 -15.67 -19.11
N VAL A 18 -0.85 -16.38 -18.23
CA VAL A 18 -1.68 -17.52 -18.63
C VAL A 18 -2.99 -17.10 -19.35
N GLU A 19 -3.46 -15.88 -19.10
CA GLU A 19 -4.57 -15.30 -19.89
C GLU A 19 -4.15 -15.01 -21.33
N ALA A 20 -2.93 -14.49 -21.53
CA ALA A 20 -2.42 -14.12 -22.85
C ALA A 20 -1.93 -15.34 -23.65
N ASP A 21 -1.43 -16.38 -22.96
CA ASP A 21 -0.99 -17.62 -23.57
C ASP A 21 -1.17 -18.80 -22.58
N PRO A 22 -2.27 -19.54 -22.68
CA PRO A 22 -2.55 -20.70 -21.82
C PRO A 22 -1.56 -21.87 -21.96
N SER A 23 -0.69 -21.86 -22.96
CA SER A 23 0.33 -22.91 -23.16
C SER A 23 1.58 -22.67 -22.30
N LEU A 24 1.75 -21.48 -21.72
CA LEU A 24 2.90 -21.14 -20.93
C LEU A 24 2.94 -21.96 -19.61
N GLN A 25 4.09 -22.54 -19.36
CA GLN A 25 4.37 -23.14 -18.06
C GLN A 25 4.89 -22.08 -17.09
N VAL A 26 4.09 -21.75 -16.10
CA VAL A 26 4.40 -20.72 -15.11
C VAL A 26 4.64 -21.34 -13.74
N VAL A 27 5.74 -20.99 -13.09
CA VAL A 27 6.03 -21.32 -11.69
C VAL A 27 6.22 -20.05 -10.88
N VAL A 28 5.50 -19.96 -9.75
CA VAL A 28 5.64 -18.89 -8.74
C VAL A 28 6.35 -19.48 -7.53
N LEU A 29 7.48 -18.89 -7.12
CA LEU A 29 8.23 -19.29 -5.93
C LEU A 29 8.06 -18.20 -4.87
N ASP A 30 7.51 -18.55 -3.70
CA ASP A 30 7.28 -17.63 -2.58
C ASP A 30 7.92 -18.14 -1.31
N GLY A 31 8.73 -17.31 -0.65
CA GLY A 31 9.37 -17.65 0.63
C GLY A 31 8.40 -17.67 1.81
N SER A 32 7.16 -17.18 1.66
CA SER A 32 6.14 -17.20 2.71
C SER A 32 5.44 -18.56 2.78
N ASP A 33 4.79 -18.83 3.91
CA ASP A 33 3.98 -20.03 4.17
C ASP A 33 2.76 -20.16 3.23
N ARG A 34 2.32 -19.04 2.65
CA ARG A 34 1.19 -18.95 1.72
C ARG A 34 1.33 -17.76 0.78
N PRO A 35 0.76 -17.84 -0.44
CA PRO A 35 0.75 -16.73 -1.37
C PRO A 35 -0.17 -15.60 -0.91
N GLY A 36 -0.01 -14.40 -1.52
CA GLY A 36 -0.82 -13.22 -1.25
C GLY A 36 -0.02 -12.04 -0.68
N GLY A 37 1.14 -12.29 -0.07
CA GLY A 37 1.98 -11.25 0.51
C GLY A 37 1.21 -10.45 1.57
N LYS A 38 0.99 -9.14 1.34
CA LYS A 38 0.27 -8.24 2.26
C LYS A 38 -1.26 -8.36 2.19
N LEU A 39 -1.82 -9.15 1.29
CA LEU A 39 -3.21 -9.61 1.33
C LEU A 39 -3.27 -10.88 2.19
N ARG A 40 -3.21 -10.69 3.49
CA ARG A 40 -3.17 -11.76 4.48
C ARG A 40 -4.41 -11.72 5.36
N GLY A 41 -5.12 -12.83 5.44
CA GLY A 41 -6.26 -13.00 6.32
C GLY A 41 -5.93 -13.84 7.55
N GLY A 42 -6.76 -13.70 8.58
CA GLY A 42 -6.76 -14.49 9.79
C GLY A 42 -8.14 -14.49 10.44
N LEU A 43 -8.22 -15.02 11.64
CA LEU A 43 -9.43 -14.99 12.47
C LEU A 43 -9.15 -14.20 13.74
N VAL A 44 -10.08 -13.33 14.12
CA VAL A 44 -10.07 -12.66 15.42
C VAL A 44 -11.46 -12.83 16.02
N ALA A 45 -11.54 -13.45 17.18
CA ALA A 45 -12.80 -13.90 17.80
C ALA A 45 -13.68 -14.75 16.84
N GLY A 46 -13.05 -15.57 16.00
CA GLY A 46 -13.76 -16.38 15.00
C GLY A 46 -14.21 -15.64 13.75
N VAL A 47 -13.99 -14.31 13.66
CA VAL A 47 -14.37 -13.49 12.51
C VAL A 47 -13.23 -13.40 11.51
N PRO A 48 -13.44 -13.72 10.23
CA PRO A 48 -12.45 -13.49 9.17
C PRO A 48 -12.03 -12.01 9.14
N THR A 49 -10.73 -11.75 9.12
CA THR A 49 -10.20 -10.41 9.26
C THR A 49 -8.98 -10.22 8.37
N ASP A 50 -8.91 -9.08 7.68
CA ASP A 50 -7.71 -8.68 6.98
C ASP A 50 -6.61 -8.27 7.96
N LEU A 51 -5.51 -8.98 7.97
CA LEU A 51 -4.33 -8.68 8.79
C LEU A 51 -3.35 -7.74 8.08
N GLY A 52 -3.59 -7.45 6.81
CA GLY A 52 -2.84 -6.53 5.98
C GLY A 52 -3.74 -5.46 5.36
N ALA A 53 -3.74 -5.35 4.03
CA ALA A 53 -4.63 -4.43 3.33
C ALA A 53 -6.09 -4.83 3.51
N GLU A 54 -6.95 -3.87 3.87
CA GLU A 54 -8.38 -4.07 4.17
C GLU A 54 -9.29 -3.49 3.08
N SER A 55 -8.73 -2.68 2.20
CA SER A 55 -9.47 -2.07 1.10
C SER A 55 -8.57 -1.81 -0.09
N VAL A 56 -9.17 -1.71 -1.25
CA VAL A 56 -8.53 -1.30 -2.50
C VAL A 56 -9.09 0.04 -2.96
N LEU A 57 -8.26 0.83 -3.65
CA LEU A 57 -8.72 2.09 -4.23
C LEU A 57 -9.60 1.78 -5.45
N ALA A 58 -10.93 1.94 -5.31
CA ALA A 58 -11.90 1.58 -6.35
C ALA A 58 -11.79 2.47 -7.60
N ARG A 59 -11.24 3.68 -7.47
CA ARG A 59 -11.03 4.61 -8.60
C ARG A 59 -9.90 4.17 -9.54
N ARG A 60 -9.13 3.17 -9.16
CA ARG A 60 -8.18 2.47 -10.02
C ARG A 60 -8.75 1.10 -10.34
N PRO A 61 -9.03 0.80 -11.62
CA PRO A 61 -9.83 -0.36 -12.00
C PRO A 61 -9.15 -1.70 -11.75
N GLU A 62 -7.83 -1.75 -11.73
CA GLU A 62 -7.06 -2.99 -11.77
C GLU A 62 -7.46 -3.99 -10.66
N GLY A 63 -7.77 -3.48 -9.45
CA GLY A 63 -8.15 -4.32 -8.31
C GLY A 63 -9.56 -4.92 -8.45
N VAL A 64 -10.51 -4.09 -8.86
CA VAL A 64 -11.92 -4.48 -9.06
C VAL A 64 -12.06 -5.39 -10.28
N GLU A 65 -11.37 -5.05 -11.39
CA GLU A 65 -11.34 -5.88 -12.61
C GLU A 65 -10.78 -7.27 -12.33
N LEU A 66 -9.64 -7.36 -11.63
CA LEU A 66 -9.05 -8.65 -11.30
C LEU A 66 -9.96 -9.47 -10.38
N ALA A 67 -10.59 -8.83 -9.37
CA ALA A 67 -11.55 -9.50 -8.50
C ALA A 67 -12.74 -10.06 -9.31
N GLY A 68 -13.26 -9.29 -10.26
CA GLY A 68 -14.32 -9.75 -11.18
C GLY A 68 -13.87 -10.92 -12.05
N ALA A 69 -12.67 -10.82 -12.64
CA ALA A 69 -12.12 -11.85 -13.54
C ALA A 69 -11.90 -13.20 -12.85
N VAL A 70 -11.63 -13.21 -11.53
CA VAL A 70 -11.47 -14.44 -10.75
C VAL A 70 -12.76 -14.93 -10.08
N GLY A 71 -13.92 -14.32 -10.41
CA GLY A 71 -15.22 -14.78 -9.91
C GLY A 71 -15.65 -14.19 -8.57
N LEU A 72 -15.09 -13.04 -8.17
CA LEU A 72 -15.45 -12.33 -6.93
C LEU A 72 -16.35 -11.11 -7.16
N ALA A 73 -16.91 -10.91 -8.37
CA ALA A 73 -17.72 -9.74 -8.71
C ALA A 73 -18.85 -9.47 -7.71
N ASP A 74 -19.63 -10.50 -7.36
CA ASP A 74 -20.76 -10.41 -6.43
C ASP A 74 -20.35 -10.21 -4.95
N ARG A 75 -19.05 -10.35 -4.66
CA ARG A 75 -18.50 -10.15 -3.31
C ARG A 75 -17.84 -8.78 -3.15
N ILE A 76 -17.77 -7.98 -4.20
CA ILE A 76 -17.26 -6.60 -4.11
C ILE A 76 -18.24 -5.77 -3.30
N VAL A 77 -17.75 -5.08 -2.28
CA VAL A 77 -18.52 -4.23 -1.37
C VAL A 77 -17.85 -2.87 -1.22
N HIS A 78 -18.63 -1.89 -0.84
CA HIS A 78 -18.13 -0.55 -0.54
C HIS A 78 -18.33 -0.21 0.93
N PRO A 79 -17.52 0.73 1.50
CA PRO A 79 -17.70 1.14 2.88
C PRO A 79 -19.13 1.61 3.16
N ALA A 80 -19.76 1.04 4.19
CA ALA A 80 -21.09 1.46 4.65
C ALA A 80 -21.04 2.87 5.25
N VAL A 81 -19.90 3.23 5.87
CA VAL A 81 -19.61 4.55 6.40
C VAL A 81 -18.26 4.99 5.83
N GLY A 82 -18.25 6.10 5.08
CA GLY A 82 -17.07 6.66 4.45
C GLY A 82 -16.45 7.85 5.18
N THR A 83 -17.07 8.36 6.25
CA THR A 83 -16.55 9.49 7.01
C THR A 83 -15.45 9.03 7.96
N ALA A 84 -14.40 9.82 8.05
CA ALA A 84 -13.29 9.62 8.99
C ALA A 84 -13.02 10.90 9.78
N SER A 85 -12.22 10.79 10.84
CA SER A 85 -11.82 11.91 11.68
C SER A 85 -10.30 12.05 11.75
N ILE A 86 -9.84 13.18 12.26
CA ILE A 86 -8.45 13.39 12.70
C ILE A 86 -8.48 13.63 14.20
N TRP A 87 -7.70 12.87 14.95
CA TRP A 87 -7.51 13.13 16.38
C TRP A 87 -6.38 14.13 16.55
N SER A 88 -6.74 15.36 16.82
CA SER A 88 -5.78 16.46 16.99
C SER A 88 -6.22 17.39 18.13
N ARG A 89 -5.25 17.98 18.83
CA ARG A 89 -5.50 18.92 19.92
C ARG A 89 -6.42 18.35 21.02
N GLY A 90 -6.29 17.04 21.27
CA GLY A 90 -7.06 16.34 22.31
C GLY A 90 -8.50 16.01 21.98
N ALA A 91 -8.95 16.19 20.70
CA ALA A 91 -10.31 15.90 20.26
C ALA A 91 -10.34 15.23 18.88
N LEU A 92 -11.44 14.52 18.58
CA LEU A 92 -11.75 14.02 17.25
C LEU A 92 -12.46 15.09 16.44
N HIS A 93 -11.83 15.51 15.35
CA HIS A 93 -12.39 16.46 14.40
C HIS A 93 -12.78 15.74 13.12
N PRO A 94 -13.91 16.07 12.48
CA PRO A 94 -14.22 15.53 11.16
C PRO A 94 -13.07 15.78 10.17
N MET A 95 -12.80 14.83 9.28
CA MET A 95 -11.87 15.04 8.18
C MET A 95 -12.35 16.22 7.34
N PRO A 96 -11.52 17.26 7.10
CA PRO A 96 -11.92 18.40 6.30
C PRO A 96 -12.33 17.96 4.89
N ALA A 97 -13.47 18.44 4.44
CA ALA A 97 -13.94 18.20 3.09
C ALA A 97 -13.08 18.96 2.06
N GLY A 98 -13.05 18.48 0.83
CA GLY A 98 -12.37 19.21 -0.24
C GLY A 98 -10.85 19.21 -0.15
N THR A 99 -10.24 18.18 0.42
CA THR A 99 -8.78 18.05 0.51
C THR A 99 -8.21 17.16 -0.60
N LEU A 100 -7.00 17.48 -1.03
CA LEU A 100 -6.16 16.61 -1.87
C LEU A 100 -4.96 16.14 -1.05
N MET A 101 -4.95 14.90 -0.61
CA MET A 101 -3.91 14.32 0.26
C MET A 101 -3.59 15.20 1.49
N GLY A 102 -4.63 15.77 2.09
CA GLY A 102 -4.52 16.66 3.26
C GLY A 102 -4.34 18.13 2.95
N VAL A 103 -4.02 18.51 1.71
CA VAL A 103 -3.98 19.92 1.29
C VAL A 103 -5.42 20.41 1.13
N PRO A 104 -5.87 21.42 1.91
CA PRO A 104 -7.24 21.91 1.85
C PRO A 104 -7.44 22.85 0.67
N GLY A 105 -8.52 22.68 -0.09
CA GLY A 105 -8.98 23.65 -1.07
C GLY A 105 -9.57 24.89 -0.39
N THR A 106 -10.21 24.70 0.75
CA THR A 106 -10.76 25.75 1.61
C THR A 106 -10.21 25.58 3.02
N PRO A 107 -9.13 26.26 3.42
CA PRO A 107 -8.48 26.07 4.74
C PRO A 107 -9.42 26.25 5.93
N ALA A 108 -10.42 27.15 5.84
CA ALA A 108 -11.42 27.33 6.88
C ALA A 108 -12.21 26.04 7.22
N ALA A 109 -12.34 25.09 6.29
CA ALA A 109 -12.96 23.79 6.56
C ALA A 109 -12.18 22.92 7.54
N ALA A 110 -10.93 23.26 7.85
CA ALA A 110 -10.07 22.56 8.80
C ALA A 110 -10.12 23.15 10.21
N LEU A 111 -11.08 24.04 10.52
CA LEU A 111 -11.25 24.62 11.84
C LEU A 111 -11.40 23.52 12.91
N GLY A 112 -10.65 23.67 13.99
CA GLY A 112 -10.53 22.67 15.06
C GLY A 112 -9.29 21.78 14.92
N VAL A 113 -8.94 21.33 13.71
CA VAL A 113 -7.63 20.72 13.43
C VAL A 113 -6.57 21.81 13.35
N LEU A 114 -6.86 22.90 12.64
CA LEU A 114 -6.08 24.13 12.56
C LEU A 114 -6.73 25.21 13.41
N ASP A 115 -5.94 26.10 14.00
CA ASP A 115 -6.42 27.31 14.65
C ASP A 115 -6.60 28.47 13.64
N ALA A 116 -7.08 29.62 14.12
CA ALA A 116 -7.40 30.77 13.27
C ALA A 116 -6.17 31.36 12.53
N ASP A 117 -5.02 31.42 13.22
CA ASP A 117 -3.79 31.97 12.62
C ASP A 117 -3.21 31.01 11.57
N GLU A 118 -3.26 29.71 11.85
CA GLU A 118 -2.86 28.64 10.92
C GLU A 118 -3.75 28.64 9.66
N ILE A 119 -5.07 28.83 9.84
CA ILE A 119 -6.03 28.98 8.72
C ILE A 119 -5.70 30.22 7.90
N ALA A 120 -5.55 31.39 8.54
CA ALA A 120 -5.23 32.65 7.84
C ALA A 120 -3.90 32.53 7.06
N ARG A 121 -2.90 31.86 7.63
CA ARG A 121 -1.64 31.56 6.95
C ARG A 121 -1.86 30.68 5.72
N ALA A 122 -2.66 29.64 5.81
CA ALA A 122 -2.95 28.74 4.71
C ALA A 122 -3.78 29.43 3.60
N GLU A 123 -4.75 30.28 3.97
CA GLU A 123 -5.58 31.05 3.02
C GLU A 123 -4.74 32.04 2.21
N SER A 124 -3.72 32.66 2.83
CA SER A 124 -2.81 33.58 2.14
C SER A 124 -2.05 32.97 0.96
N GLU A 125 -2.04 31.64 0.84
CA GLU A 125 -1.40 30.92 -0.27
C GLU A 125 -2.00 31.33 -1.61
N ARG A 126 -3.31 31.49 -1.67
CA ARG A 126 -4.04 31.78 -2.92
C ARG A 126 -3.68 33.15 -3.54
N ASP A 127 -3.34 34.09 -2.70
CA ASP A 127 -3.06 35.48 -3.12
C ASP A 127 -1.57 35.74 -3.40
N ARG A 128 -0.72 34.76 -3.15
CA ARG A 128 0.73 34.89 -3.37
C ARG A 128 1.14 34.36 -4.72
N SER A 129 2.16 35.01 -5.31
CA SER A 129 2.82 34.50 -6.50
C SER A 129 3.72 33.31 -6.13
N HIS A 130 3.67 32.27 -6.93
CA HIS A 130 4.41 31.04 -6.71
C HIS A 130 5.31 30.75 -7.92
N PRO A 131 6.64 30.92 -7.80
CA PRO A 131 7.53 30.57 -8.89
C PRO A 131 7.50 29.06 -9.15
N PRO A 132 7.60 28.61 -10.42
CA PRO A 132 7.75 27.21 -10.76
C PRO A 132 8.97 26.57 -10.07
N VAL A 133 8.85 25.30 -9.73
CA VAL A 133 9.91 24.51 -9.12
C VAL A 133 10.68 23.76 -10.21
N GLY A 134 12.01 23.77 -10.15
CA GLY A 134 12.88 23.19 -11.20
C GLY A 134 13.28 21.71 -10.98
N SER A 135 13.05 21.17 -9.79
CA SER A 135 13.42 19.79 -9.41
C SER A 135 12.48 19.21 -8.38
N ASP A 136 12.44 17.89 -8.26
CA ASP A 136 11.66 17.20 -7.24
C ASP A 136 12.07 17.64 -5.83
N LEU A 137 11.08 17.72 -4.94
CA LEU A 137 11.24 18.08 -3.54
C LEU A 137 10.25 17.28 -2.70
N SER A 138 10.35 17.37 -1.37
CA SER A 138 9.41 16.65 -0.52
C SER A 138 8.01 17.30 -0.49
N VAL A 139 6.98 16.48 -0.30
CA VAL A 139 5.60 16.98 -0.12
C VAL A 139 5.53 17.95 1.04
N GLY A 140 6.20 17.62 2.16
CA GLY A 140 6.20 18.47 3.35
C GLY A 140 6.84 19.82 3.10
N GLU A 141 8.03 19.87 2.50
CA GLU A 141 8.72 21.12 2.16
C GLU A 141 7.87 22.00 1.22
N PHE A 142 7.30 21.40 0.20
CA PHE A 142 6.45 22.12 -0.76
C PHE A 142 5.20 22.71 -0.09
N VAL A 143 4.44 21.90 0.65
CA VAL A 143 3.22 22.38 1.31
C VAL A 143 3.52 23.36 2.43
N GLU A 144 4.58 23.13 3.22
CA GLU A 144 5.01 24.04 4.29
C GLU A 144 5.36 25.43 3.76
N SER A 145 6.12 25.50 2.66
CA SER A 145 6.47 26.79 2.03
C SER A 145 5.25 27.59 1.58
N ARG A 146 4.17 26.89 1.19
CA ARG A 146 2.94 27.49 0.67
C ARG A 146 1.94 27.84 1.78
N MET A 147 1.59 26.85 2.62
CA MET A 147 0.48 26.92 3.59
C MET A 147 0.95 26.97 5.06
N GLY A 148 2.23 26.77 5.32
CA GLY A 148 2.78 26.72 6.68
C GLY A 148 2.86 25.29 7.25
N PRO A 149 3.61 25.12 8.37
CA PRO A 149 3.92 23.82 8.94
C PRO A 149 2.69 23.09 9.51
N ALA A 150 1.71 23.80 10.06
CA ALA A 150 0.54 23.19 10.67
C ALA A 150 -0.32 22.38 9.67
N VAL A 151 -0.44 22.80 8.42
CA VAL A 151 -1.11 22.06 7.36
C VAL A 151 -0.36 20.76 7.09
N VAL A 152 0.97 20.80 7.05
CA VAL A 152 1.78 19.59 6.89
C VAL A 152 1.57 18.66 8.08
N ASP A 153 1.81 19.14 9.29
CA ASP A 153 1.89 18.32 10.49
C ASP A 153 0.54 17.70 10.89
N ARG A 154 -0.58 18.42 10.66
CA ARG A 154 -1.90 18.03 11.14
C ARG A 154 -2.84 17.49 10.07
N LEU A 155 -2.59 17.77 8.80
CA LEU A 155 -3.46 17.33 7.69
C LEU A 155 -2.73 16.42 6.71
N VAL A 156 -1.55 16.81 6.20
CA VAL A 156 -0.83 16.04 5.18
C VAL A 156 -0.16 14.81 5.76
N GLU A 157 0.56 14.96 6.88
CA GLU A 157 1.28 13.87 7.56
C GLU A 157 0.38 12.68 7.92
N PRO A 158 -0.80 12.85 8.57
CA PRO A 158 -1.63 11.69 8.90
C PRO A 158 -2.16 10.95 7.67
N LEU A 159 -2.43 11.65 6.57
CA LEU A 159 -2.90 11.02 5.33
C LEU A 159 -1.79 10.27 4.61
N LEU A 160 -0.63 10.88 4.40
CA LEU A 160 0.52 10.22 3.79
C LEU A 160 1.08 9.12 4.69
N GLY A 161 1.10 9.33 6.01
CA GLY A 161 1.46 8.31 6.99
C GLY A 161 0.52 7.12 7.00
N GLY A 162 -0.77 7.33 6.68
CA GLY A 162 -1.74 6.26 6.47
C GLY A 162 -1.43 5.40 5.24
N VAL A 163 -0.90 6.00 4.16
CA VAL A 163 -0.58 5.32 2.90
C VAL A 163 0.81 4.69 2.92
N TYR A 164 1.82 5.46 3.33
CA TYR A 164 3.24 5.06 3.22
C TYR A 164 3.87 4.63 4.55
N ALA A 165 3.23 4.91 5.67
CA ALA A 165 3.84 4.85 7.01
C ALA A 165 5.18 5.63 7.07
N GLY A 166 5.29 6.69 6.28
CA GLY A 166 6.45 7.55 6.13
C GLY A 166 6.15 8.98 6.57
N HIS A 167 7.09 9.86 6.29
CA HIS A 167 7.01 11.27 6.64
C HIS A 167 6.87 12.15 5.40
N ALA A 168 5.90 13.07 5.39
CA ALA A 168 5.65 13.99 4.27
C ALA A 168 6.90 14.80 3.90
N ARG A 169 7.75 15.14 4.88
CA ARG A 169 9.01 15.87 4.67
C ARG A 169 10.13 15.04 4.04
N ARG A 170 9.89 13.75 3.75
CA ARG A 170 10.82 12.85 3.06
C ARG A 170 10.28 12.30 1.75
N LEU A 171 8.95 12.23 1.63
CA LEU A 171 8.29 11.69 0.45
C LEU A 171 8.33 12.66 -0.71
N SER A 172 8.73 12.19 -1.88
CA SER A 172 8.76 12.92 -3.15
C SER A 172 7.38 13.48 -3.51
N LEU A 173 7.30 14.73 -3.85
CA LEU A 173 6.10 15.38 -4.35
C LEU A 173 5.66 14.75 -5.67
N GLN A 174 6.64 14.54 -6.57
CA GLN A 174 6.43 13.95 -7.90
C GLN A 174 5.83 12.54 -7.81
N ALA A 175 6.37 11.70 -6.92
CA ALA A 175 5.96 10.32 -6.79
C ALA A 175 4.69 10.12 -5.96
N ALA A 176 4.52 10.89 -4.88
CA ALA A 176 3.43 10.67 -3.91
C ALA A 176 2.16 11.44 -4.26
N VAL A 177 2.27 12.67 -4.83
CA VAL A 177 1.12 13.53 -5.15
C VAL A 177 1.31 14.20 -6.52
N PRO A 178 1.21 13.45 -7.64
CA PRO A 178 1.48 13.97 -8.99
C PRO A 178 0.68 15.24 -9.37
N ALA A 179 -0.54 15.40 -8.84
CA ALA A 179 -1.35 16.59 -9.10
C ALA A 179 -0.76 17.85 -8.46
N LEU A 180 -0.15 17.73 -7.27
CA LEU A 180 0.57 18.86 -6.66
C LEU A 180 1.92 19.09 -7.34
N TRP A 181 2.56 18.05 -7.87
CA TRP A 181 3.76 18.20 -8.68
C TRP A 181 3.49 18.99 -9.95
N ALA A 182 2.38 18.73 -10.64
CA ALA A 182 1.97 19.54 -11.80
C ALA A 182 1.76 21.02 -11.43
N ALA A 183 1.15 21.30 -10.26
CA ALA A 183 1.01 22.65 -9.73
C ALA A 183 2.37 23.30 -9.39
N ALA A 184 3.31 22.52 -8.86
CA ALA A 184 4.66 23.01 -8.56
C ALA A 184 5.40 23.44 -9.83
N LEU A 185 5.28 22.69 -10.91
CA LEU A 185 5.88 23.01 -12.22
C LEU A 185 5.25 24.23 -12.90
N SER A 186 3.95 24.48 -12.68
CA SER A 186 3.24 25.61 -13.31
C SER A 186 3.20 26.86 -12.43
N GLY A 187 3.56 26.78 -11.17
CA GLY A 187 3.38 27.88 -10.21
C GLY A 187 1.92 28.12 -9.82
N GLU A 188 1.04 27.14 -10.03
CA GLU A 188 -0.37 27.23 -9.67
C GLU A 188 -0.59 27.14 -8.16
N SER A 189 -1.65 27.80 -7.66
CA SER A 189 -2.11 27.69 -6.27
C SER A 189 -2.52 26.24 -5.94
N ILE A 190 -1.96 25.68 -4.85
CA ILE A 190 -2.30 24.33 -4.41
C ILE A 190 -3.69 24.24 -3.78
N SER A 191 -4.20 25.34 -3.22
CA SER A 191 -5.61 25.46 -2.80
C SER A 191 -6.53 25.30 -3.99
N ALA A 192 -6.26 25.98 -5.10
CA ALA A 192 -7.07 25.89 -6.32
C ALA A 192 -7.04 24.47 -6.91
N VAL A 193 -5.88 23.81 -6.91
CA VAL A 193 -5.76 22.40 -7.35
C VAL A 193 -6.57 21.47 -6.48
N ALA A 194 -6.51 21.60 -5.14
CA ALA A 194 -7.28 20.80 -4.22
C ALA A 194 -8.80 21.02 -4.39
N GLU A 195 -9.23 22.26 -4.58
CA GLU A 195 -10.63 22.62 -4.82
C GLU A 195 -11.16 22.02 -6.13
N ARG A 196 -10.42 22.11 -7.24
CA ARG A 196 -10.78 21.44 -8.50
C ARG A 196 -10.82 19.93 -8.36
N ALA A 197 -9.85 19.35 -7.63
CA ALA A 197 -9.85 17.94 -7.35
C ALA A 197 -11.09 17.50 -6.54
N ALA A 198 -11.59 18.34 -5.66
CA ALA A 198 -12.81 18.07 -4.87
C ALA A 198 -14.10 18.29 -5.69
N SER A 199 -14.13 19.36 -6.52
CA SER A 199 -15.31 19.79 -7.28
C SER A 199 -15.66 18.86 -8.45
N ALA A 200 -14.73 18.06 -8.92
CA ALA A 200 -15.04 17.08 -9.96
C ALA A 200 -16.08 16.08 -9.41
N ALA A 201 -17.26 16.09 -10.06
CA ALA A 201 -18.52 15.54 -9.57
C ALA A 201 -18.41 14.20 -8.84
N PRO A 202 -18.88 14.08 -7.59
CA PRO A 202 -18.86 12.83 -6.82
C PRO A 202 -19.57 11.67 -7.53
N ALA A 203 -20.67 11.95 -8.22
CA ALA A 203 -21.47 10.97 -8.96
C ALA A 203 -20.73 10.33 -10.16
N ALA A 204 -19.79 11.06 -10.79
CA ALA A 204 -19.00 10.54 -11.92
C ALA A 204 -17.81 9.69 -11.45
N ARG A 205 -17.44 9.73 -10.17
CA ARG A 205 -16.22 9.07 -9.64
C ARG A 205 -16.47 7.74 -8.94
N GLY A 206 -17.72 7.42 -8.60
CA GLY A 206 -18.02 6.24 -7.79
C GLY A 206 -17.39 6.28 -6.38
N PRO A 207 -17.49 5.21 -5.62
CA PRO A 207 -16.90 5.09 -4.29
C PRO A 207 -15.36 5.14 -4.37
N VAL A 208 -14.74 5.72 -3.31
CA VAL A 208 -13.26 5.83 -3.24
C VAL A 208 -12.62 4.47 -3.00
N PHE A 209 -13.25 3.67 -2.14
CA PHE A 209 -12.74 2.37 -1.73
C PHE A 209 -13.71 1.25 -2.05
N ALA A 210 -13.15 0.09 -2.34
CA ALA A 210 -13.85 -1.18 -2.38
C ALA A 210 -13.18 -2.17 -1.43
N GLY A 211 -13.95 -3.14 -0.96
CA GLY A 211 -13.51 -4.31 -0.24
C GLY A 211 -14.09 -5.57 -0.88
N ILE A 212 -13.81 -6.69 -0.26
CA ILE A 212 -14.40 -7.98 -0.62
C ILE A 212 -15.09 -8.52 0.62
N SER A 213 -16.33 -8.94 0.50
CA SER A 213 -17.06 -9.60 1.59
C SER A 213 -16.29 -10.85 2.02
N GLY A 214 -15.92 -10.91 3.31
CA GLY A 214 -15.04 -11.92 3.85
C GLY A 214 -13.58 -11.49 3.97
N GLY A 215 -13.20 -10.32 3.42
CA GLY A 215 -11.87 -9.71 3.47
C GLY A 215 -11.18 -9.63 2.11
N VAL A 216 -10.32 -8.63 1.94
CA VAL A 216 -9.57 -8.41 0.67
C VAL A 216 -8.55 -9.53 0.43
N PHE A 217 -8.12 -10.23 1.46
CA PHE A 217 -7.24 -11.41 1.31
C PHE A 217 -7.86 -12.52 0.46
N GLU A 218 -9.20 -12.58 0.35
CA GLU A 218 -9.92 -13.50 -0.52
C GLU A 218 -9.52 -13.35 -2.00
N LEU A 219 -9.12 -12.12 -2.42
CA LEU A 219 -8.61 -11.90 -3.77
C LEU A 219 -7.37 -12.76 -4.04
N ALA A 220 -6.39 -12.70 -3.15
CA ALA A 220 -5.16 -13.48 -3.34
C ALA A 220 -5.41 -14.99 -3.22
N ARG A 221 -6.29 -15.41 -2.30
CA ARG A 221 -6.67 -16.81 -2.10
C ARG A 221 -7.37 -17.38 -3.35
N THR A 222 -8.37 -16.67 -3.85
CA THR A 222 -9.13 -17.09 -5.03
C THR A 222 -8.26 -17.07 -6.28
N LEU A 223 -7.48 -16.01 -6.49
CA LEU A 223 -6.55 -15.89 -7.62
C LEU A 223 -5.54 -17.05 -7.61
N SER A 224 -4.97 -17.40 -6.46
CA SER A 224 -4.04 -18.54 -6.35
C SER A 224 -4.71 -19.86 -6.70
N SER A 225 -5.95 -20.09 -6.25
CA SER A 225 -6.73 -21.28 -6.58
C SER A 225 -7.02 -21.38 -8.08
N VAL A 226 -7.46 -20.29 -8.70
CA VAL A 226 -7.73 -20.23 -10.14
C VAL A 226 -6.44 -20.43 -10.96
N LEU A 227 -5.34 -19.82 -10.56
CA LEU A 227 -4.04 -20.02 -11.21
C LEU A 227 -3.60 -21.50 -11.16
N THR A 228 -3.75 -22.14 -10.00
CA THR A 228 -3.42 -23.56 -9.84
C THR A 228 -4.30 -24.44 -10.72
N SER A 229 -5.60 -24.16 -10.84
CA SER A 229 -6.51 -24.89 -11.74
C SER A 229 -6.18 -24.71 -13.22
N ARG A 230 -5.45 -23.63 -13.56
CA ARG A 230 -4.94 -23.36 -14.92
C ARG A 230 -3.51 -23.87 -15.13
N GLY A 231 -2.98 -24.69 -14.23
CA GLY A 231 -1.67 -25.32 -14.39
C GLY A 231 -0.48 -24.50 -13.87
N VAL A 232 -0.71 -23.32 -13.27
CA VAL A 232 0.38 -22.56 -12.62
C VAL A 232 0.83 -23.28 -11.35
N ARG A 233 2.12 -23.54 -11.23
CA ARG A 233 2.71 -24.10 -10.03
C ARG A 233 3.04 -23.00 -9.04
N ILE A 234 2.44 -23.02 -7.85
CA ILE A 234 2.72 -22.06 -6.77
C ILE A 234 3.43 -22.82 -5.65
N LEU A 235 4.69 -22.48 -5.41
CA LEU A 235 5.58 -23.11 -4.43
C LEU A 235 5.77 -22.16 -3.24
N SER A 236 4.96 -22.33 -2.20
CA SER A 236 5.10 -21.61 -0.93
C SER A 236 6.23 -22.19 -0.07
N GLY A 237 6.77 -21.41 0.88
CA GLY A 237 7.92 -21.83 1.69
C GLY A 237 9.24 -21.94 0.90
N THR A 238 9.25 -21.45 -0.36
CA THR A 238 10.35 -21.63 -1.29
C THR A 238 11.05 -20.28 -1.55
N THR A 239 12.06 -20.01 -0.74
CA THR A 239 12.86 -18.78 -0.87
C THR A 239 13.89 -18.93 -1.98
N VAL A 240 13.78 -18.10 -3.04
CA VAL A 240 14.82 -17.99 -4.08
C VAL A 240 15.99 -17.18 -3.51
N ARG A 241 17.18 -17.73 -3.61
CA ARG A 241 18.42 -17.16 -3.06
C ARG A 241 19.37 -16.61 -4.12
N ALA A 242 19.30 -17.16 -5.35
CA ALA A 242 20.05 -16.66 -6.49
C ALA A 242 19.22 -16.77 -7.77
N VAL A 243 19.48 -15.88 -8.69
CA VAL A 243 18.98 -15.85 -10.05
C VAL A 243 20.19 -15.75 -10.96
N GLU A 244 20.40 -16.76 -11.79
CA GLU A 244 21.63 -16.92 -12.57
C GLU A 244 21.29 -17.03 -14.04
N ARG A 245 22.02 -16.33 -14.90
CA ARG A 245 21.92 -16.48 -16.37
C ARG A 245 22.52 -17.80 -16.79
N THR A 246 21.88 -18.50 -17.72
CA THR A 246 22.39 -19.71 -18.36
C THR A 246 22.50 -19.49 -19.89
N GLY A 247 23.07 -20.45 -20.61
CA GLY A 247 23.14 -20.36 -22.06
C GLY A 247 21.79 -20.31 -22.78
N HIS A 248 20.70 -20.75 -22.12
CA HIS A 248 19.36 -20.88 -22.72
C HIS A 248 18.26 -20.33 -21.81
N GLY A 249 18.53 -19.35 -20.99
CA GLY A 249 17.54 -18.76 -20.08
C GLY A 249 18.10 -18.50 -18.68
N TRP A 250 17.36 -18.95 -17.65
CA TRP A 250 17.62 -18.61 -16.26
C TRP A 250 17.58 -19.84 -15.35
N ARG A 251 18.39 -19.81 -14.31
CA ARG A 251 18.37 -20.76 -13.21
C ARG A 251 18.00 -20.03 -11.92
N LEU A 252 16.90 -20.45 -11.30
CA LEU A 252 16.48 -19.99 -9.98
C LEU A 252 16.98 -21.00 -8.95
N VAL A 253 17.78 -20.57 -8.00
CA VAL A 253 18.31 -21.39 -6.92
C VAL A 253 17.48 -21.13 -5.66
N SER A 254 16.88 -22.18 -5.11
CA SER A 254 16.03 -22.12 -3.91
C SER A 254 16.42 -23.21 -2.90
N GLY A 255 15.65 -23.36 -1.82
CA GLY A 255 15.85 -24.38 -0.81
C GLY A 255 17.02 -24.09 0.15
N PRO A 256 17.35 -25.03 1.05
CA PRO A 256 18.42 -24.86 2.02
C PRO A 256 19.81 -24.90 1.38
N VAL A 257 20.80 -24.20 1.98
CA VAL A 257 22.17 -24.15 1.45
C VAL A 257 22.80 -25.52 1.23
N PRO A 258 22.65 -26.50 2.14
CA PRO A 258 23.26 -27.84 1.96
C PRO A 258 22.61 -28.67 0.85
N ALA A 259 21.38 -28.36 0.46
CA ALA A 259 20.62 -29.08 -0.56
C ALA A 259 19.85 -28.09 -1.46
N PRO A 260 20.53 -27.32 -2.33
CA PRO A 260 19.87 -26.36 -3.19
C PRO A 260 19.01 -27.03 -4.25
N GLU A 261 17.82 -26.50 -4.46
CA GLU A 261 16.94 -26.85 -5.57
C GLU A 261 17.15 -25.88 -6.72
N GLN A 262 17.02 -26.37 -7.94
CA GLN A 262 17.18 -25.55 -9.14
C GLN A 262 15.93 -25.64 -10.01
N THR A 263 15.43 -24.47 -10.44
CA THR A 263 14.35 -24.37 -11.41
C THR A 263 14.87 -23.63 -12.64
N LEU A 264 14.83 -24.31 -13.81
CA LEU A 264 15.22 -23.69 -15.08
C LEU A 264 13.99 -23.06 -15.73
N VAL A 265 14.14 -21.85 -16.23
CA VAL A 265 13.08 -21.07 -16.87
C VAL A 265 13.63 -20.19 -18.00
N ASP A 266 12.79 -19.84 -18.99
CA ASP A 266 13.18 -19.02 -20.13
C ASP A 266 13.28 -17.53 -19.77
N ALA A 267 12.41 -17.08 -18.84
CA ALA A 267 12.43 -15.70 -18.36
C ALA A 267 11.96 -15.62 -16.89
N VAL A 268 12.30 -14.51 -16.21
CA VAL A 268 12.07 -14.28 -14.78
C VAL A 268 11.40 -12.94 -14.53
N ILE A 269 10.40 -12.93 -13.64
CA ILE A 269 9.83 -11.73 -13.05
C ILE A 269 10.16 -11.71 -11.56
N LEU A 270 10.89 -10.69 -11.10
CA LEU A 270 11.15 -10.46 -9.67
C LEU A 270 10.02 -9.61 -9.08
N ALA A 271 9.11 -10.25 -8.36
CA ALA A 271 7.95 -9.62 -7.70
C ALA A 271 8.10 -9.61 -6.17
N VAL A 272 9.31 -9.43 -5.68
CA VAL A 272 9.67 -9.36 -4.25
C VAL A 272 9.97 -7.91 -3.82
N PRO A 273 9.97 -7.60 -2.50
CA PRO A 273 10.37 -6.27 -2.00
C PRO A 273 11.78 -5.86 -2.43
N GLY A 274 12.08 -4.54 -2.37
CA GLY A 274 13.33 -3.97 -2.90
C GLY A 274 14.60 -4.62 -2.38
N ALA A 275 14.73 -4.87 -1.07
CA ALA A 275 15.95 -5.45 -0.51
C ALA A 275 16.20 -6.91 -0.96
N PRO A 276 15.22 -7.83 -0.97
CA PRO A 276 15.37 -9.12 -1.64
C PRO A 276 15.69 -9.01 -3.15
N ALA A 277 14.99 -8.12 -3.88
CA ALA A 277 15.25 -7.91 -5.30
C ALA A 277 16.68 -7.41 -5.55
N ALA A 278 17.15 -6.48 -4.73
CA ALA A 278 18.53 -5.95 -4.79
C ALA A 278 19.57 -7.06 -4.67
N ARG A 279 19.38 -8.00 -3.73
CA ARG A 279 20.27 -9.15 -3.57
C ARG A 279 20.25 -10.08 -4.79
N LEU A 280 19.06 -10.38 -5.31
CA LEU A 280 18.90 -11.27 -6.47
C LEU A 280 19.46 -10.67 -7.76
N LEU A 281 19.50 -9.35 -7.87
CA LEU A 281 20.06 -8.61 -9.00
C LEU A 281 21.57 -8.40 -8.89
N GLY A 282 22.18 -8.67 -7.74
CA GLY A 282 23.60 -8.36 -7.48
C GLY A 282 24.56 -8.84 -8.56
N ASP A 283 24.42 -10.08 -8.98
CA ASP A 283 25.27 -10.72 -9.99
C ASP A 283 24.77 -10.52 -11.44
N VAL A 284 23.53 -10.09 -11.61
CA VAL A 284 22.86 -9.97 -12.92
C VAL A 284 22.86 -8.54 -13.42
N SER A 285 22.53 -7.60 -12.56
CA SER A 285 22.49 -6.16 -12.81
C SER A 285 22.82 -5.41 -11.51
N GLY A 286 24.10 -5.44 -11.12
CA GLY A 286 24.55 -4.91 -9.84
C GLY A 286 24.24 -3.42 -9.63
N GLN A 287 24.15 -2.63 -10.70
CA GLN A 287 23.74 -1.23 -10.62
C GLN A 287 22.25 -1.11 -10.29
N ALA A 288 21.37 -1.89 -10.91
CA ALA A 288 19.95 -1.94 -10.57
C ALA A 288 19.75 -2.44 -9.13
N GLY A 289 20.51 -3.45 -8.71
CA GLY A 289 20.51 -3.96 -7.33
C GLY A 289 20.84 -2.86 -6.31
N ARG A 290 21.91 -2.07 -6.55
CA ARG A 290 22.27 -0.94 -5.67
C ARG A 290 21.15 0.09 -5.57
N LEU A 291 20.59 0.55 -6.70
CA LEU A 291 19.51 1.53 -6.72
C LEU A 291 18.24 1.03 -6.00
N LEU A 292 17.91 -0.26 -6.12
CA LEU A 292 16.82 -0.88 -5.36
C LEU A 292 17.11 -0.95 -3.86
N GLY A 293 18.35 -1.23 -3.48
CA GLY A 293 18.81 -1.26 -2.09
C GLY A 293 18.74 0.11 -1.40
N GLU A 294 18.78 1.19 -2.16
CA GLU A 294 18.66 2.57 -1.67
C GLU A 294 17.22 2.98 -1.35
N ILE A 295 16.21 2.23 -1.79
CA ILE A 295 14.82 2.53 -1.45
C ILE A 295 14.56 2.14 0.01
N PRO A 296 14.32 3.11 0.91
CA PRO A 296 14.02 2.81 2.30
C PRO A 296 12.65 2.12 2.42
N TYR A 297 12.45 1.39 3.51
CA TYR A 297 11.18 0.72 3.79
C TYR A 297 10.75 0.99 5.22
N ALA A 298 9.49 1.37 5.40
CA ALA A 298 8.88 1.45 6.71
C ALA A 298 8.38 0.08 7.18
N SER A 299 8.57 -0.21 8.46
CA SER A 299 7.94 -1.31 9.16
C SER A 299 6.75 -0.80 9.97
N MET A 300 5.72 -1.65 10.13
CA MET A 300 4.54 -1.30 10.90
C MET A 300 3.89 -2.53 11.52
N ALA A 301 3.00 -2.31 12.49
CA ALA A 301 2.12 -3.35 13.02
C ALA A 301 0.65 -2.92 12.89
N ILE A 302 -0.21 -3.92 12.72
CA ILE A 302 -1.65 -3.78 12.83
C ILE A 302 -2.08 -4.54 14.07
N VAL A 303 -2.70 -3.84 15.01
CA VAL A 303 -3.32 -4.40 16.20
C VAL A 303 -4.82 -4.46 15.94
N THR A 304 -5.36 -5.65 15.82
CA THR A 304 -6.81 -5.87 15.68
C THR A 304 -7.39 -6.24 17.03
N LEU A 305 -8.48 -5.59 17.42
CA LEU A 305 -9.19 -5.83 18.67
C LEU A 305 -10.62 -6.23 18.37
N ALA A 306 -11.10 -7.31 19.00
CA ALA A 306 -12.51 -7.67 19.07
C ALA A 306 -13.04 -7.26 20.46
N LEU A 307 -13.85 -6.23 20.50
CA LEU A 307 -14.42 -5.65 21.74
C LEU A 307 -15.86 -6.11 21.91
N PRO A 308 -16.34 -6.38 23.13
CA PRO A 308 -17.75 -6.58 23.35
C PRO A 308 -18.50 -5.28 23.01
N ARG A 309 -19.58 -5.38 22.25
CA ARG A 309 -20.33 -4.20 21.80
C ARG A 309 -21.01 -3.45 22.96
N HIS A 310 -21.49 -4.19 23.96
CA HIS A 310 -22.01 -3.56 25.17
C HIS A 310 -20.89 -2.87 25.95
N GLY A 311 -21.15 -1.66 26.42
CA GLY A 311 -20.17 -0.84 27.15
C GLY A 311 -19.20 -0.07 26.28
N LEU A 312 -19.32 -0.14 24.93
CA LEU A 312 -18.57 0.74 24.05
C LEU A 312 -19.13 2.16 24.06
N PRO A 313 -18.28 3.19 24.06
CA PRO A 313 -18.71 4.55 23.76
C PRO A 313 -19.18 4.63 22.31
N PRO A 314 -19.89 5.72 21.92
CA PRO A 314 -20.19 5.98 20.52
C PRO A 314 -18.91 6.01 19.66
N LEU A 315 -18.89 5.24 18.58
CA LEU A 315 -17.76 5.15 17.65
C LEU A 315 -18.20 5.69 16.28
N PRO A 316 -18.14 7.02 16.06
CA PRO A 316 -18.61 7.62 14.83
C PRO A 316 -17.66 7.38 13.67
N GLY A 317 -18.23 7.23 12.46
CA GLY A 317 -17.44 7.11 11.23
C GLY A 317 -16.78 5.75 11.04
N SER A 318 -15.84 5.71 10.12
CA SER A 318 -15.05 4.53 9.74
C SER A 318 -13.70 4.44 10.46
N GLY A 319 -13.40 5.42 11.32
CA GLY A 319 -12.13 5.51 12.03
C GLY A 319 -11.55 6.91 12.06
N PHE A 320 -10.28 7.01 12.47
CA PHE A 320 -9.57 8.28 12.55
C PHE A 320 -8.06 8.13 12.27
N LEU A 321 -7.44 9.24 11.87
CA LEU A 321 -6.01 9.37 11.70
C LEU A 321 -5.42 10.16 12.88
N VAL A 322 -4.14 9.89 13.19
CA VAL A 322 -3.42 10.57 14.27
C VAL A 322 -2.17 11.23 13.71
N PRO A 323 -2.10 12.56 13.71
CA PRO A 323 -0.89 13.29 13.35
C PRO A 323 0.29 12.92 14.27
N PRO A 324 1.53 12.83 13.74
CA PRO A 324 2.72 12.55 14.57
C PRO A 324 2.92 13.56 15.71
N VAL A 325 2.55 14.82 15.49
CA VAL A 325 2.67 15.89 16.51
C VAL A 325 1.84 15.67 17.77
N GLU A 326 0.87 14.74 17.74
CA GLU A 326 0.09 14.36 18.92
C GLU A 326 0.85 13.39 19.85
N GLY A 327 2.01 12.86 19.42
CA GLY A 327 2.91 12.04 20.23
C GLY A 327 2.31 10.69 20.68
N ARG A 328 1.40 10.12 19.87
CA ARG A 328 0.72 8.86 20.18
C ARG A 328 1.37 7.67 19.49
N GLY A 329 1.21 6.48 20.10
CA GLY A 329 1.74 5.25 19.53
C GLY A 329 1.01 4.76 18.28
N ILE A 330 -0.31 4.97 18.21
CA ILE A 330 -1.08 4.67 17.01
C ILE A 330 -1.02 5.82 16.01
N LYS A 331 -1.00 5.50 14.72
CA LYS A 331 -1.09 6.48 13.63
C LYS A 331 -2.47 6.55 12.98
N ALA A 332 -3.28 5.53 13.18
CA ALA A 332 -4.65 5.44 12.67
C ALA A 332 -5.44 4.38 13.42
N ALA A 333 -6.75 4.55 13.45
CA ALA A 333 -7.72 3.52 13.82
C ALA A 333 -8.72 3.34 12.69
N THR A 334 -9.09 2.09 12.39
CA THR A 334 -10.17 1.74 11.46
C THR A 334 -11.24 0.97 12.22
N PHE A 335 -12.46 1.44 12.16
CA PHE A 335 -13.63 0.80 12.76
C PHE A 335 -14.23 -0.18 11.75
N SER A 336 -13.65 -1.39 11.66
CA SER A 336 -14.00 -2.37 10.64
C SER A 336 -15.48 -2.76 10.70
N SER A 337 -16.07 -2.85 11.90
CA SER A 337 -17.50 -3.11 12.07
C SER A 337 -18.42 -2.00 11.56
N ASN A 338 -17.96 -0.73 11.54
CA ASN A 338 -18.71 0.37 10.94
C ASN A 338 -18.46 0.47 9.44
N LYS A 339 -17.22 0.23 9.04
CA LYS A 339 -16.80 0.38 7.65
C LYS A 339 -17.39 -0.70 6.75
N TRP A 340 -17.49 -1.94 7.26
CA TRP A 340 -17.92 -3.10 6.49
C TRP A 340 -19.16 -3.76 7.11
N SER A 341 -20.30 -3.64 6.45
CA SER A 341 -21.56 -4.23 6.93
C SER A 341 -21.47 -5.75 7.13
N TRP A 342 -20.68 -6.46 6.32
CA TRP A 342 -20.50 -7.89 6.47
C TRP A 342 -19.74 -8.28 7.76
N VAL A 343 -18.78 -7.46 8.24
CA VAL A 343 -18.10 -7.67 9.53
C VAL A 343 -19.11 -7.55 10.67
N GLN A 344 -19.94 -6.51 10.63
CA GLN A 344 -21.02 -6.31 11.60
C GLN A 344 -22.02 -7.48 11.61
N ALA A 345 -22.40 -7.97 10.44
CA ALA A 345 -23.35 -9.06 10.31
C ALA A 345 -22.81 -10.41 10.83
N GLN A 346 -21.51 -10.66 10.70
CA GLN A 346 -20.87 -11.89 11.18
C GLN A 346 -20.69 -11.92 12.70
N ALA A 347 -20.59 -10.79 13.36
CA ALA A 347 -20.39 -10.70 14.79
C ALA A 347 -21.18 -9.53 15.40
N PRO A 348 -22.51 -9.65 15.52
CA PRO A 348 -23.37 -8.55 15.97
C PRO A 348 -23.10 -8.10 17.42
N ASP A 349 -22.60 -9.01 18.27
CA ASP A 349 -22.28 -8.73 19.68
C ASP A 349 -20.84 -8.21 19.89
N LEU A 350 -20.04 -8.20 18.84
CA LEU A 350 -18.67 -7.73 18.86
C LEU A 350 -18.48 -6.48 18.00
N PHE A 351 -17.47 -5.72 18.34
CA PHE A 351 -16.98 -4.62 17.54
C PHE A 351 -15.51 -4.85 17.19
N LEU A 352 -15.24 -5.06 15.92
CA LEU A 352 -13.89 -5.21 15.41
C LEU A 352 -13.35 -3.85 14.97
N LEU A 353 -12.17 -3.53 15.45
CA LEU A 353 -11.40 -2.37 15.03
C LEU A 353 -9.92 -2.73 14.86
N ARG A 354 -9.22 -1.91 14.10
CA ARG A 354 -7.79 -2.06 13.83
C ARG A 354 -7.07 -0.78 14.17
N ALA A 355 -5.98 -0.88 14.93
CA ALA A 355 -5.05 0.22 15.18
C ALA A 355 -3.75 -0.02 14.43
N SER A 356 -3.22 1.01 13.80
CA SER A 356 -1.98 0.97 13.03
C SER A 356 -0.87 1.63 13.83
N VAL A 357 0.25 0.91 14.03
CA VAL A 357 1.40 1.34 14.86
C VAL A 357 2.68 1.34 14.02
N GLY A 358 3.54 2.32 14.22
CA GLY A 358 4.86 2.41 13.58
C GLY A 358 4.84 3.20 12.28
N ARG A 359 5.85 4.06 12.17
CA ARG A 359 6.25 4.84 10.99
C ARG A 359 7.70 4.56 10.69
N GLU A 360 8.20 5.03 9.57
CA GLU A 360 9.63 5.01 9.27
C GLU A 360 10.41 5.70 10.41
N GLY A 361 11.43 5.00 10.95
CA GLY A 361 12.22 5.47 12.11
C GLY A 361 11.63 5.12 13.48
N GLU A 362 10.43 4.53 13.56
CA GLU A 362 9.77 4.11 14.80
C GLU A 362 9.86 2.59 15.06
N GLU A 363 10.80 1.88 14.43
CA GLU A 363 10.91 0.40 14.48
C GLU A 363 11.09 -0.12 15.93
N ALA A 364 11.63 0.69 16.83
CA ALA A 364 11.77 0.33 18.24
C ALA A 364 10.42 0.02 18.92
N LEU A 365 9.35 0.72 18.53
CA LEU A 365 8.00 0.45 19.04
C LEU A 365 7.53 -0.96 18.70
N LEU A 366 7.94 -1.49 17.54
CA LEU A 366 7.52 -2.77 17.03
C LEU A 366 8.22 -3.96 17.71
N GLN A 367 9.24 -3.70 18.53
CA GLN A 367 9.94 -4.73 19.30
C GLN A 367 9.21 -5.09 20.62
N ARG A 368 8.19 -4.31 21.00
CA ARG A 368 7.34 -4.61 22.16
C ARG A 368 6.60 -5.95 21.92
N SER A 369 6.24 -6.64 23.00
CA SER A 369 5.41 -7.84 22.93
C SER A 369 4.01 -7.51 22.38
N ASP A 370 3.29 -8.54 21.90
CA ASP A 370 1.92 -8.37 21.40
C ASP A 370 0.99 -7.81 22.48
N ALA A 371 1.13 -8.28 23.73
CA ALA A 371 0.35 -7.77 24.85
C ALA A 371 0.60 -6.28 25.12
N GLU A 372 1.86 -5.83 25.08
CA GLU A 372 2.19 -4.42 25.26
C GLU A 372 1.66 -3.54 24.14
N LEU A 373 1.69 -4.04 22.88
CA LEU A 373 1.11 -3.31 21.73
C LEU A 373 -0.42 -3.22 21.84
N VAL A 374 -1.09 -4.28 22.28
CA VAL A 374 -2.53 -4.29 22.53
C VAL A 374 -2.91 -3.28 23.62
N VAL A 375 -2.20 -3.28 24.76
CA VAL A 375 -2.45 -2.34 25.85
C VAL A 375 -2.22 -0.89 25.41
N ALA A 376 -1.11 -0.62 24.70
CA ALA A 376 -0.80 0.72 24.20
C ALA A 376 -1.86 1.21 23.19
N ALA A 377 -2.26 0.37 22.25
CA ALA A 377 -3.30 0.71 21.27
C ALA A 377 -4.65 0.98 21.95
N ALA A 378 -5.05 0.15 22.92
CA ALA A 378 -6.29 0.35 23.66
C ALA A 378 -6.26 1.65 24.49
N ALA A 379 -5.12 2.01 25.07
CA ALA A 379 -4.96 3.26 25.80
C ALA A 379 -5.10 4.50 24.89
N ASP A 380 -4.43 4.50 23.74
CA ASP A 380 -4.55 5.59 22.75
C ASP A 380 -5.96 5.72 22.20
N LEU A 381 -6.62 4.58 21.89
CA LEU A 381 -8.02 4.55 21.46
C LEU A 381 -8.95 5.11 22.52
N SER A 382 -8.77 4.71 23.79
CA SER A 382 -9.56 5.23 24.92
C SER A 382 -9.38 6.75 25.10
N ALA A 383 -8.15 7.24 24.95
CA ALA A 383 -7.86 8.67 25.02
C ALA A 383 -8.52 9.45 23.86
N ALA A 384 -8.48 8.92 22.64
CA ALA A 384 -9.10 9.55 21.48
C ALA A 384 -10.62 9.60 21.57
N LEU A 385 -11.23 8.58 22.17
CA LEU A 385 -12.69 8.47 22.33
C LEU A 385 -13.20 9.16 23.61
N GLY A 386 -12.31 9.62 24.49
CA GLY A 386 -12.69 10.26 25.75
C GLY A 386 -13.34 9.32 26.76
N ALA A 387 -13.23 7.99 26.56
CA ALA A 387 -13.85 7.00 27.44
C ALA A 387 -13.03 5.69 27.42
N PRO A 388 -13.01 4.94 28.54
CA PRO A 388 -12.31 3.66 28.60
C PRO A 388 -12.99 2.64 27.66
N LEU A 389 -12.18 1.87 26.96
CA LEU A 389 -12.65 0.73 26.19
C LEU A 389 -12.80 -0.50 27.10
N PRO A 390 -13.81 -1.36 26.86
CA PRO A 390 -13.88 -2.66 27.52
C PRO A 390 -12.68 -3.52 27.13
N ALA A 391 -12.33 -4.50 27.96
CA ALA A 391 -11.26 -5.46 27.64
C ALA A 391 -11.64 -6.22 26.35
N PRO A 392 -10.69 -6.37 25.41
CA PRO A 392 -10.93 -7.15 24.21
C PRO A 392 -11.17 -8.62 24.57
N VAL A 393 -12.14 -9.25 23.92
CA VAL A 393 -12.39 -10.71 24.05
C VAL A 393 -11.35 -11.50 23.27
N ASP A 394 -10.79 -10.90 22.24
CA ASP A 394 -9.69 -11.44 21.45
C ASP A 394 -8.90 -10.30 20.76
N SER A 395 -7.65 -10.57 20.45
CA SER A 395 -6.79 -9.61 19.76
C SER A 395 -5.74 -10.28 18.90
N HIS A 396 -5.28 -9.62 17.86
CA HIS A 396 -4.21 -10.09 17.01
C HIS A 396 -3.24 -8.95 16.66
N VAL A 397 -1.95 -9.24 16.72
CA VAL A 397 -0.89 -8.30 16.30
C VAL A 397 -0.18 -8.87 15.08
N GLN A 398 -0.34 -8.21 13.94
CA GLN A 398 0.38 -8.54 12.72
C GLN A 398 1.49 -7.52 12.47
N ARG A 399 2.74 -7.97 12.60
CA ARG A 399 3.90 -7.16 12.23
C ARG A 399 4.23 -7.32 10.75
N TRP A 400 4.54 -6.20 10.12
CA TRP A 400 4.95 -6.09 8.74
C TRP A 400 6.34 -5.45 8.67
N GLY A 401 7.40 -6.26 8.70
CA GLY A 401 8.78 -5.80 8.54
C GLY A 401 9.07 -5.40 7.10
N GLY A 402 9.66 -4.22 6.89
CA GLY A 402 9.95 -3.73 5.55
C GLY A 402 8.72 -3.72 4.64
N ALA A 403 7.59 -3.22 5.16
CA ALA A 403 6.29 -3.36 4.51
C ALA A 403 6.10 -2.41 3.34
N LEU A 404 6.43 -1.14 3.53
CA LEU A 404 6.07 -0.07 2.62
C LEU A 404 7.32 0.66 2.13
N PRO A 405 7.60 0.62 0.82
CA PRO A 405 8.69 1.40 0.23
C PRO A 405 8.42 2.88 0.41
N GLN A 406 9.46 3.62 0.73
CA GLN A 406 9.41 5.06 0.89
C GLN A 406 9.85 5.73 -0.41
N TYR A 407 8.93 6.41 -1.04
CA TYR A 407 9.19 7.15 -2.26
C TYR A 407 9.83 8.50 -1.92
N THR A 408 11.11 8.46 -1.57
CA THR A 408 11.88 9.67 -1.25
C THR A 408 12.15 10.52 -2.48
N VAL A 409 12.56 11.77 -2.30
CA VAL A 409 12.94 12.68 -3.39
C VAL A 409 13.87 11.96 -4.37
N GLY A 410 13.62 12.11 -5.68
CA GLY A 410 14.34 11.42 -6.76
C GLY A 410 13.89 9.97 -7.00
N HIS A 411 12.75 9.54 -6.43
CA HIS A 411 12.24 8.18 -6.59
C HIS A 411 11.87 7.84 -8.04
N VAL A 412 11.25 8.77 -8.75
CA VAL A 412 10.79 8.55 -10.14
C VAL A 412 11.98 8.30 -11.06
N GLU A 413 13.02 9.11 -10.96
CA GLU A 413 14.25 8.97 -11.74
C GLU A 413 14.99 7.66 -11.38
N ARG A 414 15.03 7.32 -10.08
CA ARG A 414 15.61 6.05 -9.61
C ARG A 414 14.89 4.86 -10.22
N VAL A 415 13.56 4.84 -10.21
CA VAL A 415 12.76 3.75 -10.79
C VAL A 415 12.95 3.68 -12.30
N ALA A 416 12.97 4.81 -13.00
CA ALA A 416 13.25 4.86 -14.44
C ALA A 416 14.62 4.23 -14.76
N ARG A 417 15.65 4.57 -13.98
CA ARG A 417 17.00 4.00 -14.17
C ARG A 417 17.06 2.51 -13.83
N ILE A 418 16.35 2.05 -12.79
CA ILE A 418 16.26 0.62 -12.48
C ILE A 418 15.65 -0.13 -13.66
N ARG A 419 14.55 0.35 -14.23
CA ARG A 419 13.90 -0.28 -15.38
C ARG A 419 14.74 -0.32 -16.62
N GLU A 420 15.47 0.76 -16.92
CA GLU A 420 16.42 0.78 -18.03
C GLU A 420 17.49 -0.30 -17.86
N LEU A 421 18.07 -0.41 -16.66
CA LEU A 421 19.10 -1.39 -16.36
C LEU A 421 18.61 -2.84 -16.37
N VAL A 422 17.40 -3.08 -15.89
CA VAL A 422 16.75 -4.40 -15.92
C VAL A 422 16.35 -4.75 -17.35
N GLY A 423 15.75 -3.82 -18.09
CA GLY A 423 15.33 -4.03 -19.47
C GLY A 423 16.47 -4.29 -20.46
N ALA A 424 17.71 -3.90 -20.10
CA ALA A 424 18.91 -4.29 -20.84
C ALA A 424 19.30 -5.77 -20.65
N VAL A 425 18.65 -6.49 -19.72
CA VAL A 425 18.90 -7.90 -19.42
C VAL A 425 17.74 -8.72 -19.97
N GLU A 426 17.98 -9.40 -21.07
CA GLU A 426 16.95 -10.22 -21.75
C GLU A 426 16.26 -11.21 -20.81
N GLY A 427 14.91 -11.25 -20.87
CA GLY A 427 14.08 -12.18 -20.11
C GLY A 427 14.05 -11.93 -18.63
N LEU A 428 14.40 -10.70 -18.17
CA LEU A 428 14.30 -10.29 -16.78
C LEU A 428 13.39 -9.08 -16.64
N GLU A 429 12.45 -9.17 -15.71
CA GLU A 429 11.52 -8.09 -15.37
C GLU A 429 11.39 -7.92 -13.86
N VAL A 430 10.91 -6.75 -13.46
CA VAL A 430 10.63 -6.42 -12.05
C VAL A 430 9.19 -5.94 -11.87
N ALA A 431 8.57 -6.30 -10.75
CA ALA A 431 7.21 -5.87 -10.42
C ALA A 431 7.04 -5.65 -8.91
N GLY A 432 6.12 -4.80 -8.52
CA GLY A 432 5.75 -4.64 -7.12
C GLY A 432 5.63 -3.19 -6.65
N ALA A 433 5.40 -3.06 -5.35
CA ALA A 433 5.15 -1.78 -4.70
C ALA A 433 6.34 -0.80 -4.72
N ALA A 434 7.54 -1.26 -5.05
CA ALA A 434 8.74 -0.41 -5.12
C ALA A 434 8.74 0.56 -6.31
N TYR A 435 7.86 0.37 -7.29
CA TYR A 435 7.97 1.02 -8.60
C TYR A 435 6.86 2.04 -8.89
N ASP A 436 5.59 1.59 -8.96
CA ASP A 436 4.50 2.40 -9.54
C ASP A 436 3.39 2.77 -8.56
N GLY A 437 3.59 2.50 -7.30
CA GLY A 437 2.62 2.76 -6.23
C GLY A 437 2.46 1.60 -5.26
N VAL A 438 2.22 1.94 -4.00
CA VAL A 438 2.12 0.97 -2.90
C VAL A 438 0.73 0.31 -2.79
N GLY A 439 -0.30 0.87 -3.45
CA GLY A 439 -1.66 0.35 -3.41
C GLY A 439 -1.82 -0.96 -4.18
N VAL A 440 -2.80 -1.79 -3.78
CA VAL A 440 -3.11 -3.06 -4.42
C VAL A 440 -3.33 -2.94 -5.94
N PRO A 441 -4.12 -1.96 -6.45
CA PRO A 441 -4.27 -1.77 -7.89
C PRO A 441 -2.96 -1.45 -8.61
N ALA A 442 -2.10 -0.63 -8.01
CA ALA A 442 -0.79 -0.31 -8.59
C ALA A 442 0.12 -1.53 -8.67
N CYS A 443 0.11 -2.36 -7.62
CA CYS A 443 0.85 -3.63 -7.60
C CYS A 443 0.35 -4.60 -8.67
N ILE A 444 -0.97 -4.68 -8.89
CA ILE A 444 -1.56 -5.49 -9.97
C ILE A 444 -1.12 -4.95 -11.33
N GLY A 445 -1.23 -3.63 -11.55
CA GLY A 445 -0.77 -2.97 -12.77
C GLY A 445 0.70 -3.21 -13.07
N SER A 446 1.55 -3.14 -12.04
CA SER A 446 2.98 -3.43 -12.14
C SER A 446 3.23 -4.88 -12.57
N GLY A 447 2.51 -5.85 -11.98
CA GLY A 447 2.58 -7.25 -12.39
C GLY A 447 2.13 -7.48 -13.84
N ARG A 448 1.05 -6.81 -14.27
CA ARG A 448 0.56 -6.84 -15.64
C ARG A 448 1.59 -6.29 -16.63
N ALA A 449 2.21 -5.17 -16.30
CA ALA A 449 3.23 -4.55 -17.15
C ALA A 449 4.46 -5.46 -17.33
N ALA A 450 4.95 -6.07 -16.24
CA ALA A 450 6.05 -7.03 -16.30
C ALA A 450 5.70 -8.27 -17.14
N ALA A 451 4.48 -8.81 -16.98
CA ALA A 451 4.00 -9.93 -17.80
C ALA A 451 3.96 -9.59 -19.30
N ALA A 452 3.46 -8.41 -19.67
CA ALA A 452 3.41 -7.96 -21.06
C ALA A 452 4.82 -7.80 -21.68
N ALA A 453 5.77 -7.21 -20.94
CA ALA A 453 7.15 -7.09 -21.39
C ALA A 453 7.81 -8.47 -21.59
N THR A 454 7.58 -9.39 -20.65
CA THR A 454 8.08 -10.76 -20.75
C THR A 454 7.51 -11.51 -21.94
N LEU A 455 6.20 -11.39 -22.23
CA LEU A 455 5.58 -12.02 -23.41
C LEU A 455 6.18 -11.51 -24.72
N THR A 456 6.49 -10.22 -24.79
CA THR A 456 7.16 -9.62 -25.94
C THR A 456 8.53 -10.26 -26.17
N HIS A 457 9.32 -10.42 -25.11
CA HIS A 457 10.63 -11.08 -25.18
C HIS A 457 10.53 -12.54 -25.67
N LEU A 458 9.62 -13.33 -25.09
CA LEU A 458 9.46 -14.75 -25.45
C LEU A 458 9.05 -14.94 -26.92
N ARG A 459 8.20 -14.06 -27.46
CA ARG A 459 7.79 -14.09 -28.86
C ARG A 459 8.94 -13.73 -29.81
N SER A 460 9.78 -12.77 -29.44
CA SER A 460 10.97 -12.38 -30.22
C SER A 460 12.00 -13.51 -30.29
N GLY A 461 12.24 -14.21 -29.16
CA GLY A 461 13.15 -15.36 -29.10
C GLY A 461 12.66 -16.58 -29.88
N ALA A 462 11.33 -16.84 -29.89
CA ALA A 462 10.75 -17.94 -30.66
C ALA A 462 10.84 -17.75 -32.20
N GLY A 463 10.95 -16.49 -32.67
CA GLY A 463 11.18 -16.16 -34.07
C GLY A 463 12.60 -16.42 -34.56
N ALA A 464 13.58 -16.14 -33.70
CA ALA A 464 15.02 -16.26 -34.02
C ALA A 464 15.55 -17.70 -34.06
N GLY A 465 14.82 -18.66 -33.49
CA GLY A 465 15.21 -20.09 -33.49
C GLY A 465 14.60 -20.94 -34.61
N ARG A 466 13.89 -20.34 -35.59
CA ARG A 466 13.25 -20.99 -36.70
C ARG A 466 13.89 -20.67 -38.06
N GLU A 467 14.98 -19.94 -38.11
CA GLU A 467 15.86 -19.78 -39.26
C GLU A 467 17.13 -20.64 -39.09
#